data_540ea4c94fd0850b0c28546639c5a9c2
#
_entry.id   540ea4c94fd0850b0c28546639c5a9c2
#
_cell.length_a   1.000
_cell.length_b   1.000
_cell.length_c   1.000
_cell.angle_alpha   90.00
_cell.angle_beta   90.00
_cell.angle_gamma   90.00
#
_symmetry.space_group_name_H-M   'P 1'
#
loop_
_entity.id
_entity.type
_entity.pdbx_description
1 polymer ?
#
loop_
_entity_poly.entity_id
_entity_poly.type
_entity_poly.pdbx_seq_one_letter_code
_entity_poly.pdbx_strand_id
1 'polypeptide(L)'
;MQAVTQDRLSLFAEMESKYEKQDTAYFVSLLTHPDFVVRTRATCILVDFGGEDKVPHVAKVLKNDSNELVRHEAAFSLGQMCLSSCIPPLADATLNDPSMFVRHEAAIALGVIGSKEAKAILEKALNDPDR
;
A
#
# COMPACT_ATOMS: atom_id res chain seq x y z
N MET A 1 -6.00 4.66 -26.77
CA MET A 1 -5.01 3.74 -26.22
C MET A 1 -3.58 4.25 -26.35
N GLN A 2 -3.16 4.67 -27.53
CA GLN A 2 -1.81 5.23 -27.72
C GLN A 2 -1.57 6.48 -26.87
N ALA A 3 -2.57 7.37 -26.78
CA ALA A 3 -2.45 8.60 -25.98
C ALA A 3 -2.22 8.29 -24.51
N VAL A 4 -2.97 7.34 -23.96
CA VAL A 4 -2.82 6.92 -22.54
C VAL A 4 -1.44 6.31 -22.31
N THR A 5 -0.98 5.46 -23.23
CA THR A 5 0.34 4.84 -23.14
C THR A 5 1.45 5.88 -23.20
N GLN A 6 1.31 6.86 -24.11
CA GLN A 6 2.30 7.93 -24.26
C GLN A 6 2.36 8.81 -23.02
N ASP A 7 1.21 9.17 -22.46
CA ASP A 7 1.14 9.96 -21.22
C ASP A 7 1.76 9.19 -20.06
N ARG A 8 1.49 7.90 -19.99
CA ARG A 8 2.05 7.03 -18.96
C ARG A 8 3.58 6.96 -19.07
N LEU A 9 4.11 6.79 -20.27
CA LEU A 9 5.54 6.74 -20.49
C LEU A 9 6.24 8.05 -20.12
N SER A 10 5.63 9.18 -20.49
CA SER A 10 6.16 10.51 -20.15
C SER A 10 6.17 10.70 -18.63
N LEU A 11 5.10 10.29 -17.97
CA LEU A 11 4.99 10.41 -16.53
C LEU A 11 6.02 9.51 -15.82
N PHE A 12 6.23 8.30 -16.31
CA PHE A 12 7.22 7.39 -15.73
C PHE A 12 8.64 7.95 -15.83
N ALA A 13 8.96 8.62 -16.93
CA ALA A 13 10.26 9.30 -17.07
C ALA A 13 10.43 10.41 -16.05
N GLU A 14 9.37 11.19 -15.81
CA GLU A 14 9.37 12.22 -14.77
C GLU A 14 9.51 11.60 -13.38
N MET A 15 8.78 10.52 -13.11
CA MET A 15 8.85 9.80 -11.84
C MET A 15 10.27 9.30 -11.56
N GLU A 16 10.97 8.81 -12.57
CA GLU A 16 12.35 8.35 -12.41
C GLU A 16 13.26 9.48 -11.94
N SER A 17 13.13 10.66 -12.56
CA SER A 17 13.89 11.84 -12.14
C SER A 17 13.57 12.22 -10.69
N LYS A 18 12.30 12.21 -10.32
CA LYS A 18 11.86 12.56 -8.96
C LYS A 18 12.28 11.49 -7.94
N TYR A 19 12.34 10.25 -8.36
CA TYR A 19 12.82 9.15 -7.53
C TYR A 19 14.29 9.38 -7.13
N GLU A 20 15.12 9.74 -8.09
CA GLU A 20 16.54 10.01 -7.84
C GLU A 20 16.73 11.13 -6.82
N LYS A 21 15.82 12.12 -6.83
CA LYS A 21 15.84 13.25 -5.90
C LYS A 21 15.17 12.93 -4.57
N GLN A 22 14.57 11.76 -4.44
CA GLN A 22 13.76 11.35 -3.28
C GLN A 22 12.69 12.37 -2.92
N ASP A 23 11.97 12.84 -3.93
CA ASP A 23 10.94 13.87 -3.77
C ASP A 23 9.64 13.26 -3.22
N THR A 24 9.56 13.17 -1.90
CA THR A 24 8.41 12.57 -1.21
C THR A 24 7.11 13.29 -1.54
N ALA A 25 7.09 14.62 -1.52
CA ALA A 25 5.88 15.39 -1.79
C ALA A 25 5.32 15.11 -3.19
N TYR A 26 6.20 14.93 -4.17
CA TYR A 26 5.79 14.59 -5.53
C TYR A 26 5.01 13.25 -5.54
N PHE A 27 5.58 12.21 -4.91
CA PHE A 27 4.95 10.89 -4.92
C PHE A 27 3.68 10.85 -4.08
N VAL A 28 3.61 11.61 -3.00
CA VAL A 28 2.37 11.77 -2.24
C VAL A 28 1.27 12.35 -3.14
N SER A 29 1.60 13.33 -3.97
CA SER A 29 0.62 13.93 -4.87
C SER A 29 0.09 12.93 -5.90
N LEU A 30 0.88 11.92 -6.25
CA LEU A 30 0.48 10.89 -7.22
C LEU A 30 -0.46 9.83 -6.63
N LEU A 31 -0.64 9.79 -5.32
CA LEU A 31 -1.53 8.80 -4.69
C LEU A 31 -3.00 9.03 -5.04
N THR A 32 -3.34 10.18 -5.58
CA THR A 32 -4.70 10.48 -6.06
C THR A 32 -4.78 10.61 -7.59
N HIS A 33 -3.75 10.19 -8.29
CA HIS A 33 -3.72 10.21 -9.75
C HIS A 33 -4.83 9.31 -10.33
N PRO A 34 -5.48 9.71 -11.44
CA PRO A 34 -6.56 8.91 -12.03
C PRO A 34 -6.14 7.50 -12.48
N ASP A 35 -4.89 7.31 -12.89
CA ASP A 35 -4.38 6.03 -13.37
C ASP A 35 -3.96 5.16 -12.17
N PHE A 36 -4.62 4.01 -11.99
CA PHE A 36 -4.31 3.14 -10.84
C PHE A 36 -2.89 2.58 -10.88
N VAL A 37 -2.30 2.43 -12.07
CA VAL A 37 -0.91 1.98 -12.18
C VAL A 37 0.04 3.02 -11.58
N VAL A 38 -0.25 4.31 -11.80
CA VAL A 38 0.53 5.41 -11.22
C VAL A 38 0.37 5.41 -9.70
N ARG A 39 -0.86 5.25 -9.20
CA ARG A 39 -1.10 5.19 -7.74
C ARG A 39 -0.33 4.04 -7.09
N THR A 40 -0.34 2.87 -7.73
CA THR A 40 0.39 1.69 -7.24
C THR A 40 1.89 1.96 -7.19
N ARG A 41 2.45 2.50 -8.26
CA ARG A 41 3.88 2.80 -8.29
C ARG A 41 4.28 3.83 -7.26
N ALA A 42 3.49 4.88 -7.10
CA ALA A 42 3.76 5.90 -6.10
C ALA A 42 3.77 5.32 -4.69
N THR A 43 2.83 4.42 -4.40
CA THR A 43 2.77 3.73 -3.11
C THR A 43 4.04 2.93 -2.84
N CYS A 44 4.48 2.14 -3.81
CA CYS A 44 5.70 1.33 -3.68
C CYS A 44 6.93 2.20 -3.49
N ILE A 45 7.01 3.30 -4.21
CA ILE A 45 8.17 4.20 -4.14
C ILE A 45 8.24 4.88 -2.77
N LEU A 46 7.11 5.32 -2.23
CA LEU A 46 7.09 5.93 -0.91
C LEU A 46 7.59 4.96 0.17
N VAL A 47 7.19 3.70 0.07
CA VAL A 47 7.66 2.68 1.00
C VAL A 47 9.16 2.42 0.81
N ASP A 48 9.63 2.42 -0.44
CA ASP A 48 11.05 2.24 -0.76
C ASP A 48 11.90 3.36 -0.14
N PHE A 49 11.41 4.60 -0.13
CA PHE A 49 12.08 5.70 0.55
C PHE A 49 12.20 5.44 2.06
N GLY A 50 11.23 4.75 2.64
CA GLY A 50 11.24 4.40 4.04
C GLY A 50 10.87 5.56 4.96
N GLY A 51 10.82 5.25 6.25
CA GLY A 51 10.53 6.22 7.29
C GLY A 51 9.07 6.21 7.75
N GLU A 52 8.88 6.42 9.04
CA GLU A 52 7.54 6.41 9.65
C GLU A 52 6.61 7.48 9.08
N ASP A 53 7.16 8.57 8.56
CA ASP A 53 6.37 9.64 7.98
C ASP A 53 5.60 9.20 6.73
N LYS A 54 6.01 8.10 6.08
CA LYS A 54 5.31 7.56 4.91
C LYS A 54 4.11 6.71 5.29
N VAL A 55 4.09 6.14 6.50
CA VAL A 55 3.04 5.21 6.92
C VAL A 55 1.64 5.80 6.81
N PRO A 56 1.35 7.01 7.30
CA PRO A 56 0.01 7.58 7.19
C PRO A 56 -0.49 7.68 5.74
N HIS A 57 0.39 8.03 4.81
CA HIS A 57 0.03 8.16 3.39
C HIS A 57 -0.35 6.81 2.79
N VAL A 58 0.46 5.79 3.04
CA VAL A 58 0.21 4.44 2.51
C VAL A 58 -0.99 3.80 3.20
N ALA A 59 -1.16 4.04 4.49
CA ALA A 59 -2.32 3.57 5.24
C ALA A 59 -3.63 4.14 4.68
N LYS A 60 -3.61 5.40 4.27
CA LYS A 60 -4.77 6.03 3.64
C LYS A 60 -5.12 5.37 2.31
N VAL A 61 -4.11 5.01 1.51
CA VAL A 61 -4.30 4.26 0.27
C VAL A 61 -4.95 2.91 0.56
N LEU A 62 -4.43 2.19 1.53
CA LEU A 62 -4.97 0.89 1.92
C LEU A 62 -6.44 0.98 2.34
N LYS A 63 -6.80 2.02 3.05
CA LYS A 63 -8.17 2.20 3.55
C LYS A 63 -9.14 2.65 2.47
N ASN A 64 -8.72 3.58 1.63
CA ASN A 64 -9.65 4.37 0.82
C ASN A 64 -9.53 4.21 -0.69
N ASP A 65 -8.46 3.62 -1.23
CA ASP A 65 -8.34 3.51 -2.67
C ASP A 65 -9.49 2.65 -3.23
N SER A 66 -10.08 3.11 -4.32
CA SER A 66 -11.22 2.43 -4.93
C SER A 66 -10.84 1.10 -5.59
N ASN A 67 -9.59 0.93 -5.97
CA ASN A 67 -9.11 -0.26 -6.67
C ASN A 67 -8.51 -1.26 -5.69
N GLU A 68 -9.04 -2.48 -5.65
CA GLU A 68 -8.54 -3.50 -4.72
C GLU A 68 -7.10 -3.90 -4.98
N LEU A 69 -6.62 -3.79 -6.23
CA LEU A 69 -5.22 -4.10 -6.54
C LEU A 69 -4.28 -3.07 -5.94
N VAL A 70 -4.68 -1.81 -5.91
CA VAL A 70 -3.91 -0.75 -5.27
C VAL A 70 -3.89 -0.98 -3.75
N ARG A 71 -5.03 -1.31 -3.16
CA ARG A 71 -5.10 -1.62 -1.72
C ARG A 71 -4.26 -2.84 -1.37
N HIS A 72 -4.29 -3.88 -2.21
CA HIS A 72 -3.47 -5.08 -2.04
C HIS A 72 -1.98 -4.71 -1.99
N GLU A 73 -1.53 -3.89 -2.93
CA GLU A 73 -0.14 -3.47 -2.99
C GLU A 73 0.24 -2.61 -1.79
N ALA A 74 -0.68 -1.76 -1.33
CA ALA A 74 -0.45 -0.95 -0.13
C ALA A 74 -0.25 -1.85 1.10
N ALA A 75 -1.05 -2.90 1.24
CA ALA A 75 -0.91 -3.85 2.35
C ALA A 75 0.44 -4.56 2.31
N PHE A 76 0.82 -5.06 1.13
CA PHE A 76 2.12 -5.70 0.94
C PHE A 76 3.26 -4.76 1.33
N SER A 77 3.19 -3.53 0.83
CA SER A 77 4.25 -2.53 1.06
C SER A 77 4.38 -2.16 2.53
N LEU A 78 3.27 -2.01 3.25
CA LEU A 78 3.31 -1.74 4.68
C LEU A 78 3.96 -2.89 5.46
N GLY A 79 3.70 -4.13 5.04
CA GLY A 79 4.36 -5.29 5.66
C GLY A 79 5.86 -5.26 5.50
N GLN A 80 6.33 -4.83 4.33
CA GLN A 80 7.76 -4.75 4.04
C GLN A 80 8.48 -3.71 4.89
N MET A 81 7.78 -2.68 5.36
CA MET A 81 8.38 -1.67 6.23
C MET A 81 8.74 -2.22 7.62
N CYS A 82 8.03 -3.25 8.08
CA CYS A 82 8.26 -3.88 9.39
C CYS A 82 8.23 -2.89 10.57
N LEU A 83 7.37 -1.89 10.49
CA LEU A 83 7.22 -0.89 11.55
C LEU A 83 5.96 -1.17 12.36
N SER A 84 6.03 -0.97 13.68
CA SER A 84 4.87 -1.18 14.54
C SER A 84 3.71 -0.27 14.18
N SER A 85 3.99 0.92 13.64
CA SER A 85 2.95 1.85 13.19
C SER A 85 2.16 1.32 12.00
N CYS A 86 2.64 0.28 11.31
CA CYS A 86 1.90 -0.36 10.22
C CYS A 86 0.85 -1.35 10.73
N ILE A 87 0.91 -1.77 12.00
CA ILE A 87 0.00 -2.79 12.53
C ILE A 87 -1.46 -2.33 12.54
N PRO A 88 -1.82 -1.14 13.07
CA PRO A 88 -3.23 -0.74 13.09
C PRO A 88 -3.89 -0.71 11.70
N PRO A 89 -3.30 -0.09 10.66
CA PRO A 89 -3.93 -0.11 9.34
C PRO A 89 -4.01 -1.51 8.75
N LEU A 90 -3.00 -2.35 8.97
CA LEU A 90 -3.03 -3.73 8.49
C LEU A 90 -4.07 -4.58 9.23
N ALA A 91 -4.23 -4.36 10.54
CA ALA A 91 -5.24 -5.04 11.33
C ALA A 91 -6.65 -4.69 10.83
N ASP A 92 -6.91 -3.42 10.57
CA ASP A 92 -8.19 -2.98 10.04
C ASP A 92 -8.47 -3.63 8.69
N ALA A 93 -7.49 -3.65 7.80
CA ALA A 93 -7.65 -4.25 6.48
C ALA A 93 -7.88 -5.76 6.58
N THR A 94 -7.14 -6.45 7.44
CA THR A 94 -7.29 -7.90 7.64
C THR A 94 -8.70 -8.28 8.05
N LEU A 95 -9.31 -7.47 8.90
CA LEU A 95 -10.62 -7.79 9.48
C LEU A 95 -11.78 -7.19 8.68
N ASN A 96 -11.57 -6.08 8.00
CA ASN A 96 -12.69 -5.28 7.50
C ASN A 96 -12.65 -4.92 6.02
N ASP A 97 -11.56 -5.15 5.28
CA ASP A 97 -11.54 -4.79 3.86
C ASP A 97 -12.59 -5.61 3.11
N PRO A 98 -13.35 -4.99 2.20
CA PRO A 98 -14.38 -5.73 1.45
C PRO A 98 -13.82 -6.81 0.53
N SER A 99 -12.56 -6.73 0.13
CA SER A 99 -11.93 -7.71 -0.76
C SER A 99 -11.22 -8.79 0.05
N MET A 100 -11.58 -10.05 -0.17
CA MET A 100 -10.87 -11.21 0.38
C MET A 100 -9.39 -11.15 0.01
N PHE A 101 -9.10 -10.72 -1.20
CA PHE A 101 -7.74 -10.60 -1.73
C PHE A 101 -6.89 -9.64 -0.89
N VAL A 102 -7.47 -8.49 -0.51
CA VAL A 102 -6.81 -7.51 0.35
C VAL A 102 -6.68 -8.02 1.78
N ARG A 103 -7.74 -8.63 2.32
CA ARG A 103 -7.71 -9.21 3.67
C ARG A 103 -6.59 -10.23 3.79
N HIS A 104 -6.46 -11.09 2.78
CA HIS A 104 -5.41 -12.12 2.75
C HIS A 104 -4.01 -11.49 2.75
N GLU A 105 -3.78 -10.50 1.89
CA GLU A 105 -2.47 -9.85 1.81
C GLU A 105 -2.12 -9.09 3.10
N ALA A 106 -3.11 -8.44 3.70
CA ALA A 106 -2.90 -7.74 4.97
C ALA A 106 -2.53 -8.73 6.09
N ALA A 107 -3.16 -9.91 6.10
CA ALA A 107 -2.81 -10.96 7.07
C ALA A 107 -1.37 -11.44 6.89
N ILE A 108 -0.94 -11.64 5.64
CA ILE A 108 0.44 -12.02 5.34
C ILE A 108 1.40 -10.93 5.84
N ALA A 109 1.07 -9.66 5.57
CA ALA A 109 1.88 -8.53 6.02
C ALA A 109 2.04 -8.50 7.53
N LEU A 110 0.97 -8.76 8.27
CA LEU A 110 1.05 -8.85 9.74
C LEU A 110 1.98 -9.99 10.17
N GLY A 111 1.93 -11.11 9.47
CA GLY A 111 2.83 -12.24 9.73
C GLY A 111 4.29 -11.86 9.53
N VAL A 112 4.58 -11.06 8.50
CA VAL A 112 5.93 -10.55 8.24
C VAL A 112 6.42 -9.68 9.38
N ILE A 113 5.56 -8.81 9.93
CA ILE A 113 5.91 -7.95 11.06
C ILE A 113 6.14 -8.78 12.33
N GLY A 114 5.33 -9.80 12.57
CA GLY A 114 5.60 -10.85 13.55
C GLY A 114 5.55 -10.46 15.02
N SER A 115 4.79 -9.44 15.41
CA SER A 115 4.64 -9.04 16.80
C SER A 115 3.52 -9.81 17.50
N LYS A 116 3.45 -9.69 18.84
CA LYS A 116 2.35 -10.27 19.62
C LYS A 116 1.00 -9.68 19.19
N GLU A 117 0.96 -8.38 18.90
CA GLU A 117 -0.24 -7.70 18.44
C GLU A 117 -0.69 -8.28 17.10
N ALA A 118 0.25 -8.45 16.17
CA ALA A 118 -0.04 -9.03 14.87
C ALA A 118 -0.58 -10.45 15.01
N LYS A 119 -0.01 -11.24 15.91
CA LYS A 119 -0.46 -12.61 16.16
C LYS A 119 -1.92 -12.64 16.62
N ALA A 120 -2.29 -11.76 17.56
CA ALA A 120 -3.67 -11.69 18.05
C ALA A 120 -4.67 -11.36 16.94
N ILE A 121 -4.28 -10.44 16.03
CA ILE A 121 -5.12 -10.08 14.87
C ILE A 121 -5.26 -11.29 13.94
N LEU A 122 -4.18 -12.03 13.70
CA LEU A 122 -4.20 -13.20 12.84
C LEU A 122 -5.10 -14.30 13.40
N GLU A 123 -5.11 -14.51 14.71
CA GLU A 123 -6.01 -15.45 15.35
C GLU A 123 -7.47 -15.07 15.13
N LYS A 124 -7.78 -13.78 15.19
CA LYS A 124 -9.12 -13.26 14.88
C LYS A 124 -9.50 -13.52 13.44
N ALA A 125 -8.55 -13.34 12.50
CA ALA A 125 -8.78 -13.55 11.09
C ALA A 125 -9.05 -15.00 10.72
N LEU A 126 -8.65 -15.98 11.57
CA LEU A 126 -8.94 -17.38 11.36
C LEU A 126 -10.45 -17.66 11.31
N ASN A 127 -11.26 -16.77 11.86
CA ASN A 127 -12.70 -16.89 11.85
C ASN A 127 -13.36 -16.25 10.62
N ASP A 128 -12.57 -15.70 9.68
CA ASP A 128 -13.10 -15.09 8.46
C ASP A 128 -13.60 -16.19 7.52
N PRO A 129 -14.90 -16.16 7.14
CA PRO A 129 -15.47 -17.20 6.28
C PRO A 129 -14.89 -17.23 4.87
N ASP A 130 -14.25 -16.15 4.43
CA ASP A 130 -13.73 -16.03 3.07
C ASP A 130 -12.23 -16.34 2.95
N ARG A 131 -11.60 -16.76 4.03
CA ARG A 131 -10.16 -17.02 3.94
C ARG A 131 -9.81 -18.36 3.30
#